data_1166efda3dfb563aad2edc9a93ef702b
#
_entry.id   1166efda3dfb563aad2edc9a93ef702b
#
_cell.length_a   1.000
_cell.length_b   1.000
_cell.length_c   1.000
_cell.angle_alpha   90.00
_cell.angle_beta   90.00
_cell.angle_gamma   90.00
#
_symmetry.space_group_name_H-M   'P 1'
#
loop_
_entity.id
_entity.type
_entity.pdbx_description
1 polymer ?
#
loop_
_entity_poly.entity_id
_entity_poly.type
_entity_poly.pdbx_seq_one_letter_code
_entity_poly.pdbx_strand_id
1 'polypeptide(L)'
;MSIGKIKESDLCKSLAVFMEEVYKDCELYYEVKTIRDRKIDCVCKTKDGETIAIEMKLHANLTVLYQAFNNLECCNYSMILIPAGCLRDFSRSFIKTLCLKLGIGLLLIDRYNKVTLETCMTKNENPSNAGYVKLFEQQKNFVGGEASSACWSEYSQTIYEITNWLKEHESGNLTDILKQINHHYSSVSNGKQAIMRYIKRGILKQFEIVDLDGIIKLKKEE
;
A
#
# COMPACT_ATOMS: atom_id res chain seq x y z
N MET A 1 -24.63 -6.02 -25.49
CA MET A 1 -24.23 -6.17 -24.09
C MET A 1 -23.45 -4.95 -23.68
N SER A 2 -23.94 -4.14 -22.73
CA SER A 2 -23.19 -2.98 -22.23
C SER A 2 -21.98 -3.52 -21.49
N ILE A 3 -20.77 -3.21 -21.96
CA ILE A 3 -19.53 -3.49 -21.25
C ILE A 3 -19.62 -2.68 -19.96
N GLY A 4 -19.74 -3.37 -18.84
CA GLY A 4 -19.75 -2.75 -17.52
C GLY A 4 -18.54 -1.81 -17.42
N LYS A 5 -18.73 -0.64 -16.80
CA LYS A 5 -17.67 0.36 -16.63
C LYS A 5 -16.57 -0.24 -15.77
N ILE A 6 -15.42 -0.56 -16.34
CA ILE A 6 -14.24 -1.08 -15.62
C ILE A 6 -13.89 -0.08 -14.52
N LYS A 7 -13.64 -0.55 -13.31
CA LYS A 7 -13.15 0.25 -12.16
C LYS A 7 -11.65 0.03 -11.98
N GLU A 8 -10.97 0.95 -11.31
CA GLU A 8 -9.54 0.79 -10.98
C GLU A 8 -9.31 -0.48 -10.15
N SER A 9 -10.23 -0.82 -9.24
CA SER A 9 -10.20 -2.06 -8.46
C SER A 9 -10.24 -3.34 -9.31
N ASP A 10 -10.82 -3.30 -10.52
CA ASP A 10 -10.86 -4.47 -11.40
C ASP A 10 -9.48 -4.76 -12.01
N LEU A 11 -8.59 -3.75 -12.06
CA LEU A 11 -7.22 -3.89 -12.57
C LEU A 11 -6.36 -4.75 -11.64
N CYS A 12 -6.63 -4.72 -10.32
CA CYS A 12 -5.85 -5.45 -9.31
C CYS A 12 -5.78 -6.95 -9.56
N LYS A 13 -6.91 -7.57 -9.91
CA LYS A 13 -6.98 -9.03 -10.14
C LYS A 13 -6.12 -9.45 -11.32
N SER A 14 -6.22 -8.70 -12.41
CA SER A 14 -5.44 -8.98 -13.62
C SER A 14 -3.94 -8.69 -13.42
N LEU A 15 -3.63 -7.65 -12.64
CA LEU A 15 -2.26 -7.36 -12.23
C LEU A 15 -1.68 -8.52 -11.41
N ALA A 16 -2.44 -9.03 -10.42
CA ALA A 16 -1.96 -10.12 -9.57
C ALA A 16 -1.60 -11.37 -10.38
N VAL A 17 -2.45 -11.76 -11.33
CA VAL A 17 -2.18 -12.89 -12.22
C VAL A 17 -0.90 -12.64 -13.04
N PHE A 18 -0.77 -11.47 -13.65
CA PHE A 18 0.41 -11.11 -14.44
C PHE A 18 1.71 -11.12 -13.61
N MET A 19 1.66 -10.54 -12.40
CA MET A 19 2.84 -10.46 -11.53
C MET A 19 3.29 -11.85 -11.07
N GLU A 20 2.36 -12.75 -10.73
CA GLU A 20 2.68 -14.13 -10.36
C GLU A 20 3.29 -14.93 -11.53
N GLU A 21 2.79 -14.70 -12.77
CA GLU A 21 3.35 -15.34 -13.96
C GLU A 21 4.78 -14.88 -14.28
N VAL A 22 5.07 -13.58 -14.10
CA VAL A 22 6.36 -12.96 -14.46
C VAL A 22 7.38 -13.03 -13.32
N TYR A 23 6.92 -12.80 -12.09
CA TYR A 23 7.74 -12.75 -10.87
C TYR A 23 7.25 -13.81 -9.88
N LYS A 24 7.62 -15.07 -10.12
CA LYS A 24 7.25 -16.17 -9.23
C LYS A 24 7.64 -15.88 -7.78
N ASP A 25 6.77 -16.26 -6.86
CA ASP A 25 6.94 -16.04 -5.41
C ASP A 25 7.03 -14.55 -5.03
N CYS A 26 6.41 -13.64 -5.79
CA CYS A 26 6.32 -12.24 -5.43
C CYS A 26 5.16 -11.98 -4.45
N GLU A 27 5.27 -10.91 -3.69
CA GLU A 27 4.26 -10.48 -2.74
C GLU A 27 3.69 -9.12 -3.15
N LEU A 28 2.36 -8.99 -3.18
CA LEU A 28 1.67 -7.75 -3.55
C LEU A 28 1.10 -7.06 -2.32
N TYR A 29 1.43 -5.79 -2.17
CA TYR A 29 0.96 -4.92 -1.10
C TYR A 29 0.22 -3.73 -1.70
N TYR A 30 -1.03 -3.52 -1.30
CA TYR A 30 -1.88 -2.48 -1.87
C TYR A 30 -1.98 -1.27 -0.97
N GLU A 31 -2.21 -0.08 -1.56
CA GLU A 31 -2.42 1.18 -0.86
C GLU A 31 -1.24 1.53 0.06
N VAL A 32 -0.01 1.38 -0.43
CA VAL A 32 1.22 1.55 0.34
C VAL A 32 1.55 3.03 0.52
N LYS A 33 1.62 3.49 1.76
CA LYS A 33 2.09 4.85 2.08
C LYS A 33 3.56 5.02 1.83
N THR A 34 3.92 6.20 1.34
CA THR A 34 5.30 6.63 1.11
C THR A 34 5.55 8.01 1.74
N ILE A 35 6.70 8.61 1.40
CA ILE A 35 7.06 9.96 1.84
C ILE A 35 5.99 10.99 1.47
N ARG A 36 5.77 11.99 2.34
CA ARG A 36 4.81 13.10 2.16
C ARG A 36 3.36 12.65 1.96
N ASP A 37 2.95 11.60 2.67
CA ASP A 37 1.60 11.04 2.62
C ASP A 37 1.12 10.63 1.22
N ARG A 38 2.04 10.46 0.26
CA ARG A 38 1.71 9.86 -1.04
C ARG A 38 1.41 8.38 -0.85
N LYS A 39 0.62 7.84 -1.75
CA LYS A 39 0.20 6.44 -1.78
C LYS A 39 0.60 5.83 -3.13
N ILE A 40 1.10 4.61 -3.10
CA ILE A 40 1.29 3.75 -4.28
C ILE A 40 0.13 2.76 -4.31
N ASP A 41 -0.54 2.63 -5.45
CA ASP A 41 -1.71 1.75 -5.58
C ASP A 41 -1.33 0.27 -5.29
N CYS A 42 -0.16 -0.18 -5.78
CA CYS A 42 0.40 -1.50 -5.48
C CYS A 42 1.92 -1.48 -5.45
N VAL A 43 2.53 -2.15 -4.48
CA VAL A 43 3.96 -2.46 -4.44
C VAL A 43 4.13 -3.97 -4.51
N CYS A 44 4.85 -4.44 -5.51
CA CYS A 44 5.30 -5.82 -5.60
C CYS A 44 6.69 -5.94 -4.96
N LYS A 45 6.84 -6.85 -4.01
CA LYS A 45 8.14 -7.25 -3.47
C LYS A 45 8.53 -8.58 -4.10
N THR A 46 9.64 -8.57 -4.82
CA THR A 46 10.17 -9.78 -5.45
C THR A 46 10.86 -10.68 -4.43
N LYS A 47 11.11 -11.93 -4.81
CA LYS A 47 11.86 -12.90 -4.01
C LYS A 47 13.25 -12.41 -3.61
N ASP A 48 13.89 -11.63 -4.47
CA ASP A 48 15.21 -11.05 -4.24
C ASP A 48 15.18 -9.80 -3.36
N GLY A 49 13.98 -9.41 -2.89
CA GLY A 49 13.77 -8.25 -2.02
C GLY A 49 13.67 -6.92 -2.75
N GLU A 50 13.71 -6.91 -4.08
CA GLU A 50 13.47 -5.71 -4.88
C GLU A 50 12.00 -5.29 -4.85
N THR A 51 11.76 -4.00 -4.97
CA THR A 51 10.42 -3.42 -4.95
C THR A 51 10.05 -2.81 -6.30
N ILE A 52 8.83 -3.11 -6.75
CA ILE A 52 8.24 -2.58 -7.99
C ILE A 52 6.98 -1.80 -7.59
N ALA A 53 7.00 -0.48 -7.76
CA ALA A 53 5.81 0.35 -7.58
C ALA A 53 4.93 0.29 -8.83
N ILE A 54 3.62 0.16 -8.65
CA ILE A 54 2.66 0.07 -9.76
C ILE A 54 1.51 1.04 -9.50
N GLU A 55 1.31 1.99 -10.41
CA GLU A 55 0.16 2.88 -10.43
C GLU A 55 -0.89 2.32 -11.39
N MET A 56 -2.14 2.27 -10.95
CA MET A 56 -3.25 1.73 -11.73
C MET A 56 -4.26 2.83 -12.04
N LYS A 57 -4.48 3.14 -13.32
CA LYS A 57 -5.41 4.18 -13.73
C LYS A 57 -6.23 3.75 -14.94
N LEU A 58 -7.47 4.22 -15.00
CA LEU A 58 -8.36 3.97 -16.15
C LEU A 58 -7.98 4.81 -17.37
N HIS A 59 -7.19 5.86 -17.18
CA HIS A 59 -6.78 6.77 -18.25
C HIS A 59 -5.30 7.14 -18.10
N ALA A 60 -4.58 7.13 -19.21
CA ALA A 60 -3.23 7.66 -19.27
C ALA A 60 -3.28 9.21 -19.23
N ASN A 61 -2.65 9.80 -18.24
CA ASN A 61 -2.49 11.25 -18.12
C ASN A 61 -1.12 11.58 -17.51
N LEU A 62 -0.76 12.85 -17.51
CA LEU A 62 0.52 13.29 -16.96
C LEU A 62 0.62 13.02 -15.44
N THR A 63 -0.52 12.96 -14.74
CA THR A 63 -0.53 12.69 -13.29
C THR A 63 -0.03 11.28 -12.98
N VAL A 64 -0.49 10.25 -13.71
CA VAL A 64 -0.02 8.88 -13.47
C VAL A 64 1.45 8.70 -13.83
N LEU A 65 1.93 9.37 -14.90
CA LEU A 65 3.35 9.38 -15.24
C LEU A 65 4.19 10.06 -14.15
N TYR A 66 3.72 11.19 -13.61
CA TYR A 66 4.37 11.89 -12.52
C TYR A 66 4.40 11.05 -11.23
N GLN A 67 3.29 10.38 -10.90
CA GLN A 67 3.24 9.46 -9.74
C GLN A 67 4.26 8.34 -9.91
N ALA A 68 4.24 7.64 -11.06
CA ALA A 68 5.17 6.55 -11.33
C ALA A 68 6.64 7.01 -11.34
N PHE A 69 6.95 8.19 -11.89
CA PHE A 69 8.29 8.74 -11.87
C PHE A 69 8.78 9.01 -10.44
N ASN A 70 7.93 9.61 -9.59
CA ASN A 70 8.28 9.86 -8.20
C ASN A 70 8.43 8.57 -7.37
N ASN A 71 7.77 7.48 -7.76
CA ASN A 71 7.88 6.20 -7.07
C ASN A 71 9.29 5.58 -7.21
N LEU A 72 10.06 5.96 -8.22
CA LEU A 72 11.47 5.59 -8.36
C LEU A 72 12.34 6.14 -7.23
N GLU A 73 11.91 7.20 -6.52
CA GLU A 73 12.60 7.65 -5.31
C GLU A 73 12.50 6.62 -4.16
N CYS A 74 11.47 5.78 -4.17
CA CYS A 74 11.14 4.88 -3.07
C CYS A 74 11.33 3.39 -3.42
N CYS A 75 11.23 3.04 -4.70
CA CYS A 75 11.25 1.65 -5.18
C CYS A 75 12.32 1.45 -6.26
N ASN A 76 12.78 0.20 -6.41
CA ASN A 76 13.78 -0.16 -7.41
C ASN A 76 13.24 -0.01 -8.83
N TYR A 77 11.94 -0.25 -9.03
CA TYR A 77 11.28 -0.12 -10.31
C TYR A 77 9.95 0.58 -10.16
N SER A 78 9.46 1.14 -11.25
CA SER A 78 8.12 1.70 -11.32
C SER A 78 7.42 1.35 -12.62
N MET A 79 6.12 1.10 -12.53
CA MET A 79 5.25 0.76 -13.66
C MET A 79 3.94 1.53 -13.60
N ILE A 80 3.27 1.66 -14.73
CA ILE A 80 1.86 2.04 -14.82
C ILE A 80 1.06 0.93 -15.48
N LEU A 81 -0.15 0.68 -14.98
CA LEU A 81 -1.12 -0.23 -15.59
C LEU A 81 -2.34 0.56 -16.03
N ILE A 82 -2.66 0.51 -17.32
CA ILE A 82 -3.79 1.21 -17.92
C ILE A 82 -4.51 0.32 -18.93
N PRO A 83 -5.83 0.52 -19.19
CA PRO A 83 -6.54 -0.18 -20.25
C PRO A 83 -5.99 0.19 -21.63
N ALA A 84 -5.74 -0.82 -22.48
CA ALA A 84 -5.25 -0.62 -23.85
C ALA A 84 -6.23 0.25 -24.67
N GLY A 85 -7.53 0.09 -24.44
CA GLY A 85 -8.58 0.84 -25.16
C GLY A 85 -8.65 2.35 -24.82
N CYS A 86 -7.94 2.81 -23.77
CA CYS A 86 -7.90 4.25 -23.45
C CYS A 86 -6.85 5.01 -24.28
N LEU A 87 -6.00 4.30 -25.02
CA LEU A 87 -4.96 4.87 -25.84
C LEU A 87 -5.31 4.73 -27.34
N ARG A 88 -5.37 5.85 -28.06
CA ARG A 88 -5.32 5.88 -29.52
C ARG A 88 -3.87 5.72 -29.98
N ASP A 89 -3.65 5.29 -31.23
CA ASP A 89 -2.33 4.94 -31.75
C ASP A 89 -1.26 6.02 -31.50
N PHE A 90 -1.56 7.27 -31.78
CA PHE A 90 -0.63 8.38 -31.53
C PHE A 90 -0.33 8.54 -30.02
N SER A 91 -1.36 8.53 -29.19
CA SER A 91 -1.19 8.65 -27.73
C SER A 91 -0.44 7.46 -27.15
N ARG A 92 -0.66 6.25 -27.69
CA ARG A 92 0.06 5.03 -27.29
C ARG A 92 1.55 5.15 -27.58
N SER A 93 1.92 5.58 -28.79
CA SER A 93 3.32 5.77 -29.16
C SER A 93 4.01 6.83 -28.30
N PHE A 94 3.32 7.95 -28.02
CA PHE A 94 3.84 9.02 -27.18
C PHE A 94 4.05 8.58 -25.72
N ILE A 95 3.05 7.96 -25.10
CA ILE A 95 3.13 7.44 -23.72
C ILE A 95 4.24 6.40 -23.61
N LYS A 96 4.30 5.47 -24.56
CA LYS A 96 5.38 4.48 -24.63
C LYS A 96 6.77 5.12 -24.66
N THR A 97 6.95 6.15 -25.49
CA THR A 97 8.22 6.89 -25.58
C THR A 97 8.56 7.59 -24.27
N LEU A 98 7.58 8.20 -23.60
CA LEU A 98 7.77 8.84 -22.29
C LEU A 98 8.16 7.81 -21.23
N CYS A 99 7.45 6.69 -21.14
CA CYS A 99 7.78 5.62 -20.21
C CYS A 99 9.20 5.13 -20.39
N LEU A 100 9.62 4.84 -21.63
CA LEU A 100 11.00 4.44 -21.94
C LEU A 100 12.03 5.48 -21.51
N LYS A 101 11.78 6.77 -21.78
CA LYS A 101 12.71 7.85 -21.40
C LYS A 101 12.80 8.07 -19.89
N LEU A 102 11.72 7.81 -19.17
CA LEU A 102 11.65 7.96 -17.72
C LEU A 102 12.06 6.67 -16.96
N GLY A 103 12.35 5.58 -17.66
CA GLY A 103 12.67 4.29 -17.05
C GLY A 103 11.46 3.60 -16.41
N ILE A 104 10.24 3.98 -16.79
CA ILE A 104 8.98 3.45 -16.26
C ILE A 104 8.46 2.32 -17.14
N GLY A 105 8.04 1.21 -16.55
CA GLY A 105 7.35 0.14 -17.25
C GLY A 105 5.93 0.53 -17.63
N LEU A 106 5.47 0.10 -18.80
CA LEU A 106 4.08 0.27 -19.24
C LEU A 106 3.41 -1.09 -19.37
N LEU A 107 2.40 -1.31 -18.57
CA LEU A 107 1.50 -2.45 -18.64
C LEU A 107 0.18 -2.02 -19.28
N LEU A 108 -0.31 -2.82 -20.23
CA LEU A 108 -1.61 -2.64 -20.86
C LEU A 108 -2.51 -3.82 -20.54
N ILE A 109 -3.74 -3.53 -20.10
CA ILE A 109 -4.79 -4.53 -19.94
C ILE A 109 -5.78 -4.45 -21.10
N ASP A 110 -6.05 -5.58 -21.74
CA ASP A 110 -7.01 -5.67 -22.85
C ASP A 110 -8.44 -5.92 -22.35
N ARG A 111 -9.40 -5.99 -23.30
CA ARG A 111 -10.82 -6.28 -23.03
C ARG A 111 -11.09 -7.67 -22.47
N TYR A 112 -10.13 -8.57 -22.51
CA TYR A 112 -10.19 -9.92 -21.97
C TYR A 112 -9.50 -10.05 -20.61
N ASN A 113 -9.13 -8.92 -20.00
CA ASN A 113 -8.39 -8.81 -18.74
C ASN A 113 -6.95 -9.39 -18.81
N LYS A 114 -6.40 -9.55 -20.00
CA LYS A 114 -5.01 -9.96 -20.19
C LYS A 114 -4.10 -8.75 -20.07
N VAL A 115 -3.13 -8.83 -19.16
CA VAL A 115 -2.08 -7.82 -19.00
C VAL A 115 -0.88 -8.18 -19.87
N THR A 116 -0.32 -7.18 -20.54
CA THR A 116 0.88 -7.31 -21.37
C THR A 116 1.88 -6.21 -21.05
N LEU A 117 3.16 -6.54 -21.03
CA LEU A 117 4.25 -5.57 -20.88
C LEU A 117 4.53 -4.91 -22.22
N GLU A 118 4.28 -3.62 -22.34
CA GLU A 118 4.49 -2.81 -23.54
C GLU A 118 5.87 -2.15 -23.58
N THR A 119 6.39 -1.73 -22.40
CA THR A 119 7.75 -1.22 -22.23
C THR A 119 8.39 -1.78 -20.98
N CYS A 120 9.68 -2.10 -21.06
CA CYS A 120 10.47 -2.49 -19.89
C CYS A 120 10.75 -1.27 -19.00
N MET A 121 10.90 -1.51 -17.72
CA MET A 121 11.36 -0.56 -16.72
C MET A 121 12.89 -0.57 -16.61
N THR A 122 13.46 0.51 -16.09
CA THR A 122 14.88 0.61 -15.74
C THR A 122 15.02 0.54 -14.22
N LYS A 123 15.99 -0.21 -13.75
CA LYS A 123 16.26 -0.34 -12.32
C LYS A 123 16.86 0.93 -11.75
N ASN A 124 16.31 1.39 -10.64
CA ASN A 124 16.99 2.30 -9.74
C ASN A 124 17.71 1.48 -8.67
N GLU A 125 19.04 1.43 -8.74
CA GLU A 125 19.86 0.60 -7.83
C GLU A 125 19.81 1.11 -6.38
N ASN A 126 19.60 2.42 -6.17
CA ASN A 126 19.66 3.04 -4.85
C ASN A 126 18.51 4.04 -4.67
N PRO A 127 17.28 3.58 -4.41
CA PRO A 127 16.17 4.49 -4.14
C PRO A 127 16.45 5.33 -2.89
N SER A 128 16.51 6.65 -3.03
CA SER A 128 16.92 7.59 -1.96
C SER A 128 15.97 7.57 -0.75
N ASN A 129 14.73 7.15 -0.97
CA ASN A 129 13.66 7.14 0.01
C ASN A 129 13.06 5.74 0.26
N ALA A 130 13.80 4.66 -0.01
CA ALA A 130 13.34 3.28 0.17
C ALA A 130 12.83 3.00 1.61
N GLY A 131 13.47 3.60 2.61
CA GLY A 131 13.08 3.43 4.02
C GLY A 131 11.67 3.94 4.37
N TYR A 132 11.05 4.74 3.50
CA TYR A 132 9.68 5.21 3.69
C TYR A 132 8.60 4.24 3.16
N VAL A 133 8.98 3.22 2.40
CA VAL A 133 8.08 2.17 1.96
C VAL A 133 7.99 1.11 3.06
N LYS A 134 6.91 1.16 3.82
CA LYS A 134 6.63 0.17 4.88
C LYS A 134 5.59 -0.81 4.38
N LEU A 135 5.97 -2.08 4.29
CA LEU A 135 5.11 -3.17 3.82
C LEU A 135 4.59 -3.95 5.02
N PHE A 136 3.27 -4.05 5.14
CA PHE A 136 2.58 -4.75 6.22
C PHE A 136 1.70 -5.85 5.64
N GLU A 137 1.65 -7.01 6.29
CA GLU A 137 0.85 -8.17 5.84
C GLU A 137 -0.63 -7.82 5.57
N GLN A 138 -1.20 -6.91 6.35
CA GLN A 138 -2.57 -6.47 6.22
C GLN A 138 -2.86 -5.78 4.88
N GLN A 139 -1.84 -5.17 4.26
CA GLN A 139 -1.96 -4.52 2.96
C GLN A 139 -2.20 -5.51 1.81
N LYS A 140 -1.85 -6.78 1.98
CA LYS A 140 -2.10 -7.84 1.00
C LYS A 140 -3.60 -8.10 0.80
N ASN A 141 -4.43 -7.76 1.80
CA ASN A 141 -5.88 -7.94 1.78
C ASN A 141 -6.64 -6.72 1.25
N PHE A 142 -5.97 -5.63 0.91
CA PHE A 142 -6.60 -4.45 0.34
C PHE A 142 -6.81 -4.61 -1.15
N VAL A 143 -7.68 -3.75 -1.69
CA VAL A 143 -7.88 -3.61 -3.13
C VAL A 143 -7.29 -2.27 -3.54
N GLY A 144 -6.28 -2.28 -4.41
CA GLY A 144 -5.64 -1.06 -4.89
C GLY A 144 -6.58 -0.22 -5.77
N GLY A 145 -6.36 1.08 -5.79
CA GLY A 145 -7.15 2.02 -6.58
C GLY A 145 -8.54 2.32 -6.03
N GLU A 146 -8.86 1.91 -4.80
CA GLU A 146 -10.07 2.36 -4.14
C GLU A 146 -9.88 3.76 -3.56
N ALA A 147 -10.84 4.64 -3.81
CA ALA A 147 -10.86 6.01 -3.28
C ALA A 147 -11.08 6.05 -1.74
N SER A 148 -11.31 4.88 -1.12
CA SER A 148 -11.52 4.78 0.31
C SER A 148 -10.21 4.99 1.07
N SER A 149 -10.30 5.67 2.17
CA SER A 149 -9.26 6.08 3.10
C SER A 149 -8.53 4.92 3.82
N ALA A 150 -8.75 3.69 3.46
CA ALA A 150 -8.16 2.51 4.08
C ALA A 150 -6.70 2.34 3.64
N CYS A 151 -5.83 3.15 4.21
CA CYS A 151 -4.40 2.99 4.07
C CYS A 151 -3.84 2.45 5.39
N TRP A 152 -3.16 1.31 5.34
CA TRP A 152 -2.48 0.80 6.52
C TRP A 152 -1.25 1.65 6.83
N SER A 153 -1.14 2.10 8.06
CA SER A 153 -0.05 2.95 8.54
C SER A 153 0.69 2.29 9.69
N GLU A 154 1.85 2.80 10.05
CA GLU A 154 2.57 2.35 11.24
C GLU A 154 1.72 2.53 12.51
N TYR A 155 0.86 3.56 12.55
CA TYR A 155 -0.12 3.72 13.61
C TYR A 155 -1.15 2.59 13.61
N SER A 156 -1.72 2.26 12.45
CA SER A 156 -2.67 1.14 12.31
C SER A 156 -2.03 -0.19 12.73
N GLN A 157 -0.77 -0.39 12.35
CA GLN A 157 0.00 -1.57 12.77
C GLN A 157 0.16 -1.62 14.29
N THR A 158 0.54 -0.52 14.93
CA THR A 158 0.67 -0.47 16.39
C THR A 158 -0.66 -0.80 17.09
N ILE A 159 -1.78 -0.26 16.61
CA ILE A 159 -3.10 -0.56 17.19
C ILE A 159 -3.49 -2.02 16.97
N TYR A 160 -3.18 -2.59 15.82
CA TYR A 160 -3.39 -3.99 15.51
C TYR A 160 -2.59 -4.90 16.46
N GLU A 161 -1.30 -4.62 16.68
CA GLU A 161 -0.44 -5.36 17.62
C GLU A 161 -0.98 -5.33 19.05
N ILE A 162 -1.40 -4.15 19.55
CA ILE A 162 -2.04 -4.01 20.86
C ILE A 162 -3.32 -4.83 20.95
N THR A 163 -4.14 -4.78 19.87
CA THR A 163 -5.41 -5.52 19.82
C THR A 163 -5.17 -7.02 19.90
N ASN A 164 -4.20 -7.53 19.16
CA ASN A 164 -3.87 -8.97 19.18
C ASN A 164 -3.31 -9.39 20.54
N TRP A 165 -2.42 -8.59 21.13
CA TRP A 165 -1.91 -8.84 22.47
C TRP A 165 -3.04 -8.95 23.51
N LEU A 166 -4.01 -8.03 23.46
CA LEU A 166 -5.15 -8.05 24.37
C LEU A 166 -6.15 -9.19 24.12
N LYS A 167 -6.22 -9.72 22.90
CA LYS A 167 -7.02 -10.94 22.64
C LYS A 167 -6.48 -12.17 23.34
N GLU A 168 -5.16 -12.23 23.52
CA GLU A 168 -4.47 -13.34 24.19
C GLU A 168 -4.43 -13.18 25.71
N HIS A 169 -4.48 -11.95 26.24
CA HIS A 169 -4.21 -11.64 27.63
C HIS A 169 -5.37 -10.96 28.37
N GLU A 170 -6.53 -10.75 27.71
CA GLU A 170 -7.75 -10.11 28.22
C GLU A 170 -7.57 -8.63 28.63
N SER A 171 -6.53 -8.29 29.41
CA SER A 171 -6.18 -6.93 29.83
C SER A 171 -4.67 -6.81 30.12
N GLY A 172 -4.13 -5.61 30.04
CA GLY A 172 -2.72 -5.39 30.36
C GLY A 172 -2.34 -3.93 30.52
N ASN A 173 -1.20 -3.71 31.23
CA ASN A 173 -0.63 -2.37 31.35
C ASN A 173 -0.03 -1.94 29.99
N LEU A 174 -0.49 -0.82 29.48
CA LEU A 174 -0.09 -0.31 28.15
C LEU A 174 1.43 -0.09 28.02
N THR A 175 2.12 0.23 29.13
CA THR A 175 3.60 0.33 29.14
C THR A 175 4.25 -1.01 28.83
N ASP A 176 3.72 -2.09 29.41
CA ASP A 176 4.31 -3.42 29.26
C ASP A 176 3.95 -4.03 27.90
N ILE A 177 2.74 -3.76 27.41
CA ILE A 177 2.35 -4.11 26.04
C ILE A 177 3.29 -3.45 25.03
N LEU A 178 3.49 -2.12 25.13
CA LEU A 178 4.33 -1.37 24.20
C LEU A 178 5.82 -1.81 24.24
N LYS A 179 6.32 -2.35 25.35
CA LYS A 179 7.67 -2.93 25.40
C LYS A 179 7.80 -4.24 24.63
N GLN A 180 6.69 -4.95 24.42
CA GLN A 180 6.67 -6.30 23.82
C GLN A 180 6.34 -6.29 22.32
N ILE A 181 5.77 -5.19 21.81
CA ILE A 181 5.36 -5.06 20.41
C ILE A 181 6.23 -4.07 19.65
N ASN A 182 6.21 -4.16 18.33
CA ASN A 182 6.76 -3.12 17.48
C ASN A 182 5.79 -1.93 17.41
N HIS A 183 6.27 -0.72 17.69
CA HIS A 183 5.45 0.48 17.64
C HIS A 183 6.18 1.65 16.98
N HIS A 184 5.41 2.56 16.37
CA HIS A 184 5.94 3.72 15.65
C HIS A 184 6.33 4.92 16.54
N TYR A 185 5.99 4.88 17.82
CA TYR A 185 6.30 5.97 18.74
C TYR A 185 7.78 6.06 19.07
N SER A 186 8.28 7.27 19.26
CA SER A 186 9.70 7.53 19.60
C SER A 186 10.10 6.95 20.97
N SER A 187 9.14 6.69 21.85
CA SER A 187 9.33 6.01 23.12
C SER A 187 8.05 5.35 23.63
N VAL A 188 8.18 4.38 24.50
CA VAL A 188 7.06 3.74 25.20
C VAL A 188 6.20 4.75 25.94
N SER A 189 6.84 5.75 26.61
CA SER A 189 6.12 6.81 27.34
C SER A 189 5.25 7.66 26.41
N ASN A 190 5.80 8.07 25.26
CA ASN A 190 5.05 8.83 24.26
C ASN A 190 3.89 8.01 23.68
N GLY A 191 4.13 6.73 23.41
CA GLY A 191 3.09 5.81 22.95
C GLY A 191 1.95 5.67 23.97
N LYS A 192 2.28 5.40 25.24
CA LYS A 192 1.29 5.33 26.34
C LYS A 192 0.44 6.59 26.39
N GLN A 193 1.06 7.76 26.44
CA GLN A 193 0.35 9.03 26.54
C GLN A 193 -0.58 9.28 25.35
N ALA A 194 -0.11 9.00 24.13
CA ALA A 194 -0.90 9.18 22.92
C ALA A 194 -2.12 8.24 22.89
N ILE A 195 -1.92 6.95 23.16
CA ILE A 195 -2.98 5.95 23.13
C ILE A 195 -4.01 6.21 24.23
N MET A 196 -3.58 6.48 25.47
CA MET A 196 -4.47 6.82 26.57
C MET A 196 -5.33 8.04 26.23
N ARG A 197 -4.74 9.08 25.61
CA ARG A 197 -5.48 10.26 25.14
C ARG A 197 -6.50 9.91 24.06
N TYR A 198 -6.16 9.03 23.11
CA TYR A 198 -7.08 8.63 22.05
C TYR A 198 -8.24 7.78 22.57
N ILE A 199 -8.00 6.90 23.55
CA ILE A 199 -9.08 6.16 24.22
C ILE A 199 -10.00 7.10 24.96
N LYS A 200 -9.47 8.04 25.77
CA LYS A 200 -10.25 9.05 26.51
C LYS A 200 -11.09 9.94 25.60
N ARG A 201 -10.62 10.24 24.39
CA ARG A 201 -11.35 11.03 23.37
C ARG A 201 -12.34 10.20 22.56
N GLY A 202 -12.46 8.91 22.78
CA GLY A 202 -13.33 8.02 22.02
C GLY A 202 -12.89 7.78 20.58
N ILE A 203 -11.62 8.04 20.24
CA ILE A 203 -11.05 7.76 18.92
C ILE A 203 -10.77 6.25 18.77
N LEU A 204 -10.18 5.65 19.80
CA LEU A 204 -9.95 4.21 19.89
C LEU A 204 -11.11 3.55 20.66
N LYS A 205 -12.24 3.40 19.98
CA LYS A 205 -13.50 2.94 20.60
C LYS A 205 -13.46 1.46 21.04
N GLN A 206 -12.58 0.67 20.45
CA GLN A 206 -12.41 -0.76 20.76
C GLN A 206 -11.72 -1.01 22.10
N PHE A 207 -11.08 0.00 22.69
CA PHE A 207 -10.38 -0.13 23.98
C PHE A 207 -11.14 0.56 25.11
N GLU A 208 -10.96 0.02 26.30
CA GLU A 208 -11.46 0.56 27.56
C GLU A 208 -10.31 0.70 28.56
N ILE A 209 -10.29 1.80 29.29
CA ILE A 209 -9.33 2.03 30.39
C ILE A 209 -9.91 1.38 31.64
N VAL A 210 -9.17 0.47 32.25
CA VAL A 210 -9.56 -0.23 33.48
C VAL A 210 -9.16 0.59 34.70
N ASP A 211 -7.98 1.23 34.68
CA ASP A 211 -7.48 2.03 35.78
C ASP A 211 -6.67 3.25 35.31
N LEU A 212 -6.26 4.09 36.29
CA LEU A 212 -5.46 5.30 36.04
C LEU A 212 -4.00 4.99 35.74
N ASP A 213 -3.50 3.80 36.08
CA ASP A 213 -2.11 3.36 35.86
C ASP A 213 -1.88 2.93 34.42
N GLY A 214 -2.95 2.82 33.64
CA GLY A 214 -2.91 2.56 32.21
C GLY A 214 -3.11 1.09 31.87
N ILE A 215 -3.85 0.36 32.68
CA ILE A 215 -4.39 -0.94 32.28
C ILE A 215 -5.54 -0.71 31.31
N ILE A 216 -5.46 -1.40 30.17
CA ILE A 216 -6.47 -1.36 29.13
C ILE A 216 -6.98 -2.77 28.82
N LYS A 217 -8.19 -2.86 28.28
CA LYS A 217 -8.79 -4.09 27.75
C LYS A 217 -9.59 -3.81 26.49
N LEU A 218 -9.92 -4.87 25.76
CA LEU A 218 -10.89 -4.78 24.67
C LEU A 218 -12.29 -4.59 25.22
N LYS A 219 -13.08 -3.72 24.59
CA LYS A 219 -14.53 -3.68 24.85
C LYS A 219 -15.16 -4.95 24.32
N LYS A 220 -16.09 -5.50 25.10
CA LYS A 220 -16.96 -6.57 24.60
C LYS A 220 -17.88 -5.94 23.54
N GLU A 221 -18.00 -6.57 22.40
CA GLU A 221 -19.04 -6.24 21.42
C GLU A 221 -20.39 -6.59 22.06
N GLU A 222 -21.31 -5.60 22.11
CA GLU A 222 -22.71 -5.80 22.55
C GLU A 222 -23.50 -6.50 21.45
#